data_2f80d1fa493b2beb983010da0f0cf1a8
#
_entry.id   2f80d1fa493b2beb983010da0f0cf1a8
#
_cell.length_a   1.000
_cell.length_b   1.000
_cell.length_c   1.000
_cell.angle_alpha   90.00
_cell.angle_beta   90.00
_cell.angle_gamma   90.00
#
_symmetry.space_group_name_H-M   'P 1'
#
loop_
_entity.id
_entity.type
_entity.pdbx_description
1 polymer ?
#
loop_
_entity_poly.entity_id
_entity_poly.type
_entity_poly.pdbx_seq_one_letter_code
_entity_poly.pdbx_strand_id
1 'polypeptide(L)'
;MISFPCHYLADRVELTDERLAHIRAGHPELVHSTHDPIARTLGDPDEIRRDSRFPGTRLFSRWFDDLLGGKIVVVAVVTDDVLAESPRHWVVTAYVTSRTTRGIIEWSRP
;
A
#
# COMPACT_ATOMS: atom_id res chain seq x y z
N MET A 1 -4.60 -11.82 11.24
CA MET A 1 -4.77 -11.01 10.01
C MET A 1 -5.52 -9.75 10.31
N ILE A 2 -5.08 -8.64 9.74
CA ILE A 2 -5.75 -7.34 9.86
C ILE A 2 -6.18 -6.87 8.48
N SER A 3 -7.07 -5.87 8.44
CA SER A 3 -7.48 -5.26 7.17
C SER A 3 -7.68 -3.76 7.36
N PHE A 4 -7.59 -3.02 6.26
CA PHE A 4 -7.68 -1.57 6.23
C PHE A 4 -8.73 -1.14 5.22
N PRO A 5 -9.56 -0.14 5.54
CA PRO A 5 -10.45 0.43 4.54
C PRO A 5 -9.63 1.12 3.45
N CYS A 6 -10.04 0.92 2.20
CA CYS A 6 -9.44 1.57 1.05
C CYS A 6 -10.54 2.19 0.20
N HIS A 7 -10.63 3.51 0.26
CA HIS A 7 -11.69 4.24 -0.41
C HIS A 7 -11.65 4.07 -1.94
N TYR A 8 -10.46 4.13 -2.51
CA TYR A 8 -10.27 3.98 -3.96
C TYR A 8 -10.80 2.66 -4.49
N LEU A 9 -10.55 1.56 -3.77
CA LEU A 9 -11.02 0.23 -4.17
C LEU A 9 -12.47 -0.05 -3.72
N ALA A 10 -13.05 0.84 -2.91
CA ALA A 10 -14.37 0.69 -2.30
C ALA A 10 -14.51 -0.62 -1.53
N ASP A 11 -13.45 -1.04 -0.86
CA ASP A 11 -13.34 -2.32 -0.16
C ASP A 11 -12.24 -2.24 0.90
N ARG A 12 -12.01 -3.35 1.57
CA ARG A 12 -10.93 -3.49 2.53
C ARG A 12 -9.73 -4.19 1.88
N VAL A 13 -8.54 -3.84 2.34
CA VAL A 13 -7.28 -4.46 1.92
C VAL A 13 -6.75 -5.28 3.08
N GLU A 14 -6.49 -6.55 2.86
CA GLU A 14 -6.02 -7.49 3.88
C GLU A 14 -4.50 -7.44 4.03
N LEU A 15 -4.02 -7.57 5.27
CA LEU A 15 -2.61 -7.74 5.58
C LEU A 15 -2.45 -9.00 6.43
N THR A 16 -1.86 -10.04 5.85
CA THR A 16 -1.64 -11.30 6.56
C THR A 16 -0.53 -11.17 7.59
N ASP A 17 -0.54 -12.03 8.59
CA ASP A 17 0.51 -12.05 9.63
C ASP A 17 1.89 -12.32 9.05
N GLU A 18 1.97 -13.16 8.02
CA GLU A 18 3.22 -13.44 7.30
C GLU A 18 3.77 -12.18 6.61
N ARG A 19 2.92 -11.44 5.90
CA ARG A 19 3.33 -10.22 5.21
C ARG A 19 3.65 -9.10 6.19
N LEU A 20 2.91 -9.00 7.28
CA LEU A 20 3.22 -8.06 8.35
C LEU A 20 4.61 -8.32 8.94
N ALA A 21 4.95 -9.58 9.20
CA ALA A 21 6.28 -9.95 9.69
C ALA A 21 7.38 -9.60 8.67
N HIS A 22 7.12 -9.82 7.39
CA HIS A 22 8.04 -9.45 6.31
C HIS A 22 8.28 -7.95 6.26
N ILE A 23 7.23 -7.15 6.35
CA ILE A 23 7.33 -5.68 6.36
C ILE A 23 8.09 -5.21 7.60
N ARG A 24 7.77 -5.77 8.77
CA ARG A 24 8.42 -5.42 10.03
C ARG A 24 9.92 -5.70 9.98
N ALA A 25 10.33 -6.80 9.37
CA ALA A 25 11.74 -7.16 9.24
C ALA A 25 12.51 -6.17 8.36
N GLY A 26 11.90 -5.70 7.27
CA GLY A 26 12.54 -4.78 6.33
C GLY A 26 12.35 -3.30 6.68
N HIS A 27 11.20 -2.94 7.22
CA HIS A 27 10.80 -1.56 7.48
C HIS A 27 10.03 -1.45 8.81
N PRO A 28 10.72 -1.61 9.96
CA PRO A 28 10.07 -1.56 11.27
C PRO A 28 9.38 -0.23 11.54
N GLU A 29 9.82 0.86 10.94
CA GLU A 29 9.23 2.18 11.08
C GLU A 29 7.77 2.25 10.60
N LEU A 30 7.34 1.32 9.74
CA LEU A 30 5.98 1.28 9.22
C LEU A 30 5.00 0.56 10.16
N VAL A 31 5.51 -0.25 11.09
CA VAL A 31 4.69 -1.11 11.93
C VAL A 31 5.12 -1.05 13.39
N HIS A 32 5.78 0.04 13.79
CA HIS A 32 6.43 0.15 15.09
C HIS A 32 5.45 0.11 16.27
N SER A 33 4.48 1.02 16.32
CA SER A 33 3.51 1.09 17.42
C SER A 33 2.08 0.86 16.94
N THR A 34 1.80 1.29 15.73
CA THR A 34 0.51 1.13 15.07
C THR A 34 0.77 0.82 13.61
N HIS A 35 -0.24 0.41 12.85
CA HIS A 35 -0.11 0.25 11.41
C HIS A 35 -0.52 1.53 10.66
N ASP A 36 -0.38 2.68 11.33
CA ASP A 36 -0.89 3.95 10.86
C ASP A 36 -0.35 4.39 9.49
N PRO A 37 0.97 4.32 9.20
CA PRO A 37 1.45 4.70 7.88
C PRO A 37 0.85 3.87 6.74
N ILE A 38 0.67 2.58 6.95
CA ILE A 38 0.03 1.70 5.95
C ILE A 38 -1.44 2.06 5.80
N ALA A 39 -2.15 2.19 6.91
CA ALA A 39 -3.58 2.53 6.92
C ALA A 39 -3.86 3.86 6.23
N ARG A 40 -3.07 4.89 6.53
CA ARG A 40 -3.23 6.22 5.93
C ARG A 40 -2.89 6.23 4.45
N THR A 41 -1.88 5.49 4.04
CA THR A 41 -1.52 5.38 2.62
C THR A 41 -2.63 4.72 1.82
N LEU A 42 -3.27 3.69 2.36
CA LEU A 42 -4.39 3.01 1.70
C LEU A 42 -5.68 3.82 1.74
N GLY A 43 -5.93 4.52 2.85
CA GLY A 43 -7.16 5.28 3.03
C GLY A 43 -7.17 6.63 2.34
N ASP A 44 -6.00 7.26 2.18
CA ASP A 44 -5.86 8.61 1.63
C ASP A 44 -4.51 8.76 0.91
N PRO A 45 -4.32 8.09 -0.22
CA PRO A 45 -3.07 8.16 -0.96
C PRO A 45 -2.91 9.50 -1.68
N ASP A 46 -1.65 9.88 -1.95
CA ASP A 46 -1.34 11.00 -2.84
C ASP A 46 -1.39 10.56 -4.30
N GLU A 47 -1.02 9.30 -4.56
CA GLU A 47 -0.90 8.78 -5.91
C GLU A 47 -1.08 7.26 -5.89
N ILE A 48 -1.64 6.72 -6.96
CA ILE A 48 -1.75 5.28 -7.18
C ILE A 48 -1.19 4.98 -8.56
N ARG A 49 -0.24 4.07 -8.63
CA ARG A 49 0.36 3.61 -9.87
C ARG A 49 0.04 2.15 -10.11
N ARG A 50 -0.10 1.79 -11.36
CA ARG A 50 -0.18 0.38 -11.80
C ARG A 50 1.25 -0.10 -12.04
N ASP A 51 1.62 -1.24 -11.46
CA ASP A 51 2.93 -1.84 -11.71
C ASP A 51 3.00 -2.33 -13.16
N SER A 52 4.06 -1.94 -13.86
CA SER A 52 4.21 -2.29 -15.28
C SER A 52 4.60 -3.75 -15.52
N ARG A 53 5.16 -4.42 -14.51
CA ARG A 53 5.55 -5.84 -14.60
C ARG A 53 4.48 -6.78 -14.08
N PHE A 54 3.67 -6.33 -13.14
CA PHE A 54 2.64 -7.13 -12.49
C PHE A 54 1.30 -6.40 -12.58
N PRO A 55 0.51 -6.62 -13.66
CA PRO A 55 -0.70 -5.83 -13.94
C PRO A 55 -1.77 -5.87 -12.86
N GLY A 56 -1.80 -6.93 -12.05
CA GLY A 56 -2.72 -7.02 -10.91
C GLY A 56 -2.30 -6.25 -9.68
N THR A 57 -1.16 -5.56 -9.72
CA THR A 57 -0.58 -4.87 -8.57
C THR A 57 -0.67 -3.37 -8.73
N ARG A 58 -1.20 -2.70 -7.71
CA ARG A 58 -1.21 -1.25 -7.57
C ARG A 58 -0.25 -0.82 -6.48
N LEU A 59 0.40 0.32 -6.70
CA LEU A 59 1.33 0.94 -5.76
C LEU A 59 0.67 2.19 -5.21
N PHE A 60 0.16 2.12 -3.99
CA PHE A 60 -0.39 3.27 -3.27
C PHE A 60 0.75 4.01 -2.60
N SER A 61 0.83 5.32 -2.75
CA SER A 61 1.89 6.11 -2.14
C SER A 61 1.36 7.36 -1.47
N ARG A 62 2.03 7.75 -0.39
CA ARG A 62 1.71 8.95 0.37
C ARG A 62 2.97 9.52 1.01
N TRP A 63 3.09 10.84 1.01
CA TRP A 63 4.15 11.56 1.71
C TRP A 63 3.85 11.66 3.21
N PHE A 64 4.90 11.48 4.02
CA PHE A 64 4.85 11.64 5.47
C PHE A 64 5.99 12.57 5.91
N ASP A 65 5.65 13.74 6.45
CA ASP A 65 6.63 14.72 6.93
C ASP A 65 7.40 14.22 8.14
N ASP A 66 6.77 13.43 8.97
CA ASP A 66 7.26 12.99 10.27
C ASP A 66 7.96 11.62 10.22
N LEU A 67 8.14 11.06 9.06
CA LEU A 67 8.78 9.77 8.87
C LEU A 67 10.18 9.96 8.30
N LEU A 68 11.21 9.65 9.10
CA LEU A 68 12.62 9.70 8.68
C LEU A 68 13.01 11.03 8.00
N GLY A 69 12.51 12.16 8.51
CA GLY A 69 12.79 13.48 7.94
C GLY A 69 12.01 13.81 6.68
N GLY A 70 10.94 13.09 6.41
CA GLY A 70 10.12 13.24 5.22
C GLY A 70 10.40 12.16 4.20
N LYS A 71 9.46 11.24 4.03
CA LYS A 71 9.55 10.13 3.08
C LYS A 71 8.19 9.79 2.49
N ILE A 72 8.24 9.08 1.38
CA ILE A 72 7.07 8.47 0.77
C ILE A 72 6.96 7.03 1.25
N VAL A 73 5.78 6.67 1.72
CA VAL A 73 5.42 5.28 1.99
C VAL A 73 4.72 4.73 0.75
N VAL A 74 5.18 3.57 0.30
CA VAL A 74 4.55 2.84 -0.80
C VAL A 74 4.00 1.54 -0.26
N VAL A 75 2.73 1.27 -0.54
CA VAL A 75 2.05 0.01 -0.21
C VAL A 75 1.64 -0.67 -1.51
N ALA A 76 2.21 -1.84 -1.75
CA ALA A 76 1.89 -2.64 -2.94
C ALA A 76 0.70 -3.56 -2.63
N VAL A 77 -0.36 -3.41 -3.41
CA VAL A 77 -1.62 -4.14 -3.24
C VAL A 77 -1.91 -4.98 -4.48
N VAL A 78 -2.13 -6.27 -4.28
CA VAL A 78 -2.59 -7.17 -5.33
C VAL A 78 -4.11 -7.32 -5.22
N THR A 79 -4.76 -7.28 -6.35
CA THR A 79 -6.20 -7.59 -6.48
C THR A 79 -6.35 -8.90 -7.22
N ASP A 80 -7.07 -9.84 -6.60
CA ASP A 80 -7.50 -11.07 -7.23
C ASP A 80 -8.99 -10.97 -7.52
N ASP A 81 -9.32 -10.85 -8.79
CA ASP A 81 -10.69 -10.75 -9.31
C ASP A 81 -11.08 -11.90 -10.25
N VAL A 82 -10.21 -12.90 -10.37
CA VAL A 82 -10.36 -13.99 -11.37
C VAL A 82 -11.60 -14.84 -11.13
N LEU A 83 -12.12 -14.89 -9.90
CA LEU A 83 -13.32 -15.65 -9.54
C LEU A 83 -14.43 -14.74 -9.00
N ALA A 84 -14.46 -13.52 -9.46
CA ALA A 84 -14.96 -12.39 -8.70
C ALA A 84 -16.45 -12.14 -8.78
N GLU A 85 -17.22 -12.73 -7.91
CA GLU A 85 -18.35 -12.03 -7.32
C GLU A 85 -17.85 -11.01 -6.28
N SER A 86 -16.70 -11.26 -5.65
CA SER A 86 -16.07 -10.40 -4.66
C SER A 86 -14.56 -10.44 -4.80
N PRO A 87 -13.95 -9.48 -5.50
CA PRO A 87 -12.51 -9.41 -5.60
C PRO A 87 -11.89 -9.26 -4.22
N ARG A 88 -10.72 -9.88 -4.03
CA ARG A 88 -9.95 -9.73 -2.80
C ARG A 88 -8.73 -8.87 -3.08
N HIS A 89 -8.40 -8.03 -2.10
CA HIS A 89 -7.24 -7.14 -2.16
C HIS A 89 -6.35 -7.42 -0.95
N TRP A 90 -5.04 -7.56 -1.16
CA TRP A 90 -4.12 -7.74 -0.05
C TRP A 90 -2.78 -7.07 -0.30
N VAL A 91 -2.14 -6.69 0.82
CA VAL A 91 -0.80 -6.10 0.79
C VAL A 91 0.22 -7.19 0.48
N VAL A 92 1.06 -6.95 -0.51
CA VAL A 92 2.21 -7.80 -0.83
C VAL A 92 3.42 -7.33 -0.04
N THR A 93 3.67 -6.03 -0.06
CA THR A 93 4.77 -5.41 0.67
C THR A 93 4.49 -3.93 0.89
N ALA A 94 5.27 -3.32 1.78
CA ALA A 94 5.30 -1.88 1.95
C ALA A 94 6.74 -1.45 2.20
N TYR A 95 7.10 -0.26 1.71
CA TYR A 95 8.44 0.27 1.87
C TYR A 95 8.43 1.79 1.89
N VAL A 96 9.59 2.35 2.25
CA VAL A 96 9.82 3.78 2.35
C VAL A 96 10.81 4.19 1.27
N THR A 97 10.53 5.29 0.59
CA THR A 97 11.38 5.80 -0.48
C THR A 97 11.39 7.32 -0.50
N SER A 98 12.40 7.89 -1.16
CA SER A 98 12.48 9.34 -1.35
C SER A 98 11.67 9.83 -2.54
N ARG A 99 11.36 8.95 -3.49
CA ARG A 99 10.59 9.28 -4.69
C ARG A 99 9.95 8.04 -5.31
N THR A 100 8.84 8.24 -6.00
CA THR A 100 8.16 7.19 -6.75
C THR A 100 8.43 7.37 -8.24
N THR A 101 9.04 6.36 -8.86
CA THR A 101 9.36 6.37 -10.30
C THR A 101 8.87 5.13 -11.02
N ARG A 102 8.30 4.17 -10.27
CA ARG A 102 7.90 2.86 -10.76
C ARG A 102 6.44 2.84 -11.13
N GLY A 103 6.13 2.22 -12.27
CA GLY A 103 4.76 2.03 -12.72
C GLY A 103 4.16 3.24 -13.43
N ILE A 104 2.91 3.12 -13.84
CA ILE A 104 2.16 4.11 -14.59
C ILE A 104 1.09 4.70 -13.68
N ILE A 105 1.00 6.03 -13.62
CA ILE A 105 0.00 6.71 -12.79
C ILE A 105 -1.41 6.30 -13.25
N GLU A 106 -2.16 5.73 -12.33
CA GLU A 106 -3.56 5.37 -12.51
C GLU A 106 -4.47 6.45 -11.92
N TRP A 107 -4.06 7.03 -10.80
CA TRP A 107 -4.78 8.09 -10.11
C TRP A 107 -3.79 8.96 -9.33
N SER A 108 -4.07 10.25 -9.27
CA SER A 108 -3.32 11.17 -8.41
C SER A 108 -4.27 12.14 -7.74
N ARG A 109 -3.89 12.57 -6.55
CA ARG A 109 -4.64 13.59 -5.82
C ARG A 109 -4.72 14.87 -6.66
N PRO A 110 -5.93 15.44 -6.85
CA PRO A 110 -6.09 16.70 -7.56
C PRO A 110 -5.45 17.88 -6.84
#